data_706578e26c7e1a1826aa79358f3b756e
#
_entry.id   706578e26c7e1a1826aa79358f3b756e
#
_cell.length_a   1.000
_cell.length_b   1.000
_cell.length_c   1.000
_cell.angle_alpha   90.00
_cell.angle_beta   90.00
_cell.angle_gamma   90.00
#
_symmetry.space_group_name_H-M   'P 1'
#
loop_
_entity.id
_entity.type
_entity.pdbx_description
1 polymer ?
#
loop_
_entity_poly.entity_id
_entity_poly.type
_entity_poly.pdbx_seq_one_letter_code
_entity_poly.pdbx_strand_id
1 'polypeptide(L)'
;MIEAGIPIGRFQLCLGKGSQTGAYLSSSNLIDGVAFTGSTEVAKEIKISLIDNGNSEARVIAETGGLNAMVVDSTALCEQVTRDVIDGAFKSAGQRCSALRILLLQDDCYENTINMIVGAMKELSIGNPKNLD
;
A
#
# COMPACT_ATOMS: atom_id res chain seq x y z
N MET A 1 23.45 7.49 -5.71
CA MET A 1 23.77 6.17 -6.28
C MET A 1 25.16 6.13 -6.90
N ILE A 2 25.55 7.07 -7.77
CA ILE A 2 26.92 7.13 -8.32
C ILE A 2 27.95 7.31 -7.20
N GLU A 3 27.69 8.22 -6.26
CA GLU A 3 28.51 8.44 -5.04
C GLU A 3 28.64 7.17 -4.16
N ALA A 4 27.64 6.28 -4.21
CA ALA A 4 27.65 4.98 -3.53
C ALA A 4 28.32 3.87 -4.36
N GLY A 5 29.00 4.20 -5.46
CA GLY A 5 29.74 3.25 -6.28
C GLY A 5 28.94 2.42 -7.28
N ILE A 6 27.66 2.78 -7.54
CA ILE A 6 26.86 2.09 -8.55
C ILE A 6 27.37 2.52 -9.94
N PRO A 7 27.78 1.59 -10.83
CA PRO A 7 28.27 1.93 -12.15
C PRO A 7 27.21 2.66 -12.98
N ILE A 8 27.67 3.66 -13.79
CA ILE A 8 26.82 4.36 -14.73
C ILE A 8 26.15 3.36 -15.68
N GLY A 9 24.84 3.53 -15.93
CA GLY A 9 24.05 2.65 -16.78
C GLY A 9 23.39 1.44 -16.06
N ARG A 10 23.74 1.18 -14.79
CA ARG A 10 23.07 0.14 -13.99
C ARG A 10 21.75 0.59 -13.36
N PHE A 11 21.54 1.90 -13.30
CA PHE A 11 20.30 2.49 -12.84
C PHE A 11 19.83 3.53 -13.84
N GLN A 12 18.64 3.33 -14.39
CA GLN A 12 18.06 4.19 -15.43
C GLN A 12 16.63 4.57 -15.05
N LEU A 13 16.26 5.83 -15.30
CA LEU A 13 14.89 6.31 -15.15
C LEU A 13 14.23 6.33 -16.52
N CYS A 14 13.14 5.57 -16.67
CA CYS A 14 12.32 5.53 -17.87
C CYS A 14 10.94 6.10 -17.56
N LEU A 15 10.71 7.35 -17.92
CA LEU A 15 9.44 8.03 -17.70
C LEU A 15 8.43 7.69 -18.81
N GLY A 16 7.17 7.48 -18.41
CA GLY A 16 6.11 7.22 -19.38
C GLY A 16 4.82 6.76 -18.70
N LYS A 17 3.77 6.58 -19.50
CA LYS A 17 2.53 5.97 -19.00
C LYS A 17 2.76 4.49 -18.72
N GLY A 18 2.29 3.99 -17.58
CA GLY A 18 2.39 2.57 -17.20
C GLY A 18 1.84 1.64 -18.27
N SER A 19 0.71 2.00 -18.88
CA SER A 19 0.08 1.25 -19.99
C SER A 19 0.90 1.21 -21.30
N GLN A 20 1.93 2.02 -21.42
CA GLN A 20 2.82 2.03 -22.58
C GLN A 20 4.21 1.54 -22.19
N THR A 21 4.92 2.29 -21.36
CA THR A 21 6.30 1.97 -20.97
C THR A 21 6.36 0.70 -20.11
N GLY A 22 5.47 0.58 -19.11
CA GLY A 22 5.39 -0.61 -18.26
C GLY A 22 4.98 -1.86 -19.06
N ALA A 23 3.98 -1.74 -19.93
CA ALA A 23 3.53 -2.81 -20.79
C ALA A 23 4.63 -3.27 -21.76
N TYR A 24 5.38 -2.32 -22.35
CA TYR A 24 6.50 -2.65 -23.23
C TYR A 24 7.61 -3.41 -22.48
N LEU A 25 7.97 -2.94 -21.29
CA LEU A 25 8.99 -3.61 -20.47
C LEU A 25 8.54 -5.02 -20.07
N SER A 26 7.30 -5.20 -19.61
CA SER A 26 6.78 -6.50 -19.19
C SER A 26 6.54 -7.48 -20.35
N SER A 27 6.51 -6.99 -21.59
CA SER A 27 6.45 -7.84 -22.78
C SER A 27 7.83 -8.23 -23.33
N SER A 28 8.92 -7.71 -22.73
CA SER A 28 10.29 -7.98 -23.19
C SER A 28 10.85 -9.24 -22.56
N ASN A 29 11.43 -10.12 -23.39
CA ASN A 29 12.17 -11.30 -22.94
C ASN A 29 13.57 -10.99 -22.36
N LEU A 30 13.96 -9.71 -22.35
CA LEU A 30 15.23 -9.25 -21.78
C LEU A 30 15.11 -8.86 -20.30
N ILE A 31 13.93 -8.99 -19.71
CA ILE A 31 13.66 -8.66 -18.29
C ILE A 31 13.81 -9.90 -17.44
N ASP A 32 14.74 -9.90 -16.50
CA ASP A 32 14.97 -11.00 -15.55
C ASP A 32 13.97 -11.01 -14.40
N GLY A 33 13.33 -9.87 -14.13
CA GLY A 33 12.33 -9.76 -13.08
C GLY A 33 11.68 -8.37 -13.01
N VAL A 34 10.58 -8.31 -12.29
CA VAL A 34 9.80 -7.08 -12.06
C VAL A 34 9.53 -6.93 -10.57
N ALA A 35 9.87 -5.78 -10.00
CA ALA A 35 9.39 -5.33 -8.70
C ALA A 35 8.33 -4.24 -8.94
N PHE A 36 7.09 -4.50 -8.54
CA PHE A 36 5.93 -3.67 -8.83
C PHE A 36 5.18 -3.31 -7.54
N THR A 37 4.79 -2.05 -7.44
CA THR A 37 3.84 -1.58 -6.42
C THR A 37 2.66 -0.91 -7.11
N GLY A 38 1.45 -1.37 -6.82
CA GLY A 38 0.24 -0.83 -7.44
C GLY A 38 -0.99 -1.71 -7.23
N SER A 39 -1.92 -1.71 -8.21
CA SER A 39 -3.14 -2.50 -8.08
C SER A 39 -2.89 -3.99 -8.36
N THR A 40 -3.72 -4.83 -7.76
CA THR A 40 -3.68 -6.29 -7.97
C THR A 40 -3.95 -6.66 -9.43
N GLU A 41 -4.82 -5.91 -10.10
CA GLU A 41 -5.16 -6.10 -11.50
C GLU A 41 -3.92 -5.91 -12.39
N VAL A 42 -3.21 -4.78 -12.23
CA VAL A 42 -1.99 -4.50 -12.99
C VAL A 42 -0.88 -5.51 -12.68
N ALA A 43 -0.75 -5.96 -11.43
CA ALA A 43 0.20 -7.02 -11.08
C ALA A 43 -0.08 -8.33 -11.83
N LYS A 44 -1.36 -8.70 -11.97
CA LYS A 44 -1.78 -9.85 -12.77
C LYS A 44 -1.48 -9.67 -14.27
N GLU A 45 -1.76 -8.49 -14.82
CA GLU A 45 -1.45 -8.15 -16.21
C GLU A 45 0.05 -8.27 -16.50
N ILE A 46 0.90 -7.74 -15.62
CA ILE A 46 2.36 -7.88 -15.74
C ILE A 46 2.76 -9.35 -15.77
N LYS A 47 2.24 -10.16 -14.85
CA LYS A 47 2.58 -11.59 -14.78
C LYS A 47 2.12 -12.35 -16.03
N ILE A 48 0.92 -12.09 -16.52
CA ILE A 48 0.38 -12.69 -17.75
C ILE A 48 1.25 -12.26 -18.93
N SER A 49 1.57 -10.96 -19.05
CA SER A 49 2.41 -10.45 -20.14
C SER A 49 3.78 -11.14 -20.20
N LEU A 50 4.43 -11.33 -19.06
CA LEU A 50 5.72 -12.06 -19.01
C LEU A 50 5.58 -13.49 -19.51
N ILE A 51 4.54 -14.21 -19.10
CA ILE A 51 4.29 -15.60 -19.51
C ILE A 51 4.00 -15.67 -21.01
N ASP A 52 3.10 -14.84 -21.50
CA ASP A 52 2.66 -14.86 -22.90
C ASP A 52 3.79 -14.49 -23.88
N ASN A 53 4.76 -13.71 -23.41
CA ASN A 53 5.95 -13.37 -24.21
C ASN A 53 7.15 -14.31 -23.98
N GLY A 54 6.91 -15.49 -23.41
CA GLY A 54 7.93 -16.54 -23.26
C GLY A 54 8.92 -16.33 -22.14
N ASN A 55 8.61 -15.42 -21.19
CA ASN A 55 9.47 -15.11 -20.05
C ASN A 55 8.87 -15.59 -18.71
N SER A 56 8.43 -16.85 -18.68
CA SER A 56 7.77 -17.47 -17.52
C SER A 56 8.67 -17.57 -16.29
N GLU A 57 9.98 -17.56 -16.48
CA GLU A 57 10.97 -17.66 -15.41
C GLU A 57 11.29 -16.31 -14.75
N ALA A 58 10.82 -15.19 -15.31
CA ALA A 58 11.04 -13.88 -14.74
C ALA A 58 10.41 -13.78 -13.33
N ARG A 59 11.20 -13.30 -12.38
CA ARG A 59 10.74 -13.14 -11.00
C ARG A 59 9.83 -11.93 -10.87
N VAL A 60 8.66 -12.12 -10.25
CA VAL A 60 7.71 -11.02 -9.99
C VAL A 60 7.55 -10.83 -8.49
N ILE A 61 7.93 -9.66 -8.01
CA ILE A 61 7.62 -9.16 -6.66
C ILE A 61 6.53 -8.12 -6.83
N ALA A 62 5.33 -8.40 -6.32
CA ALA A 62 4.18 -7.52 -6.46
C ALA A 62 3.63 -7.15 -5.08
N GLU A 63 3.81 -5.88 -4.71
CA GLU A 63 3.22 -5.27 -3.53
C GLU A 63 1.93 -4.55 -3.93
N THR A 64 0.80 -5.10 -3.50
CA THR A 64 -0.53 -4.61 -3.89
C THR A 64 -1.35 -4.18 -2.67
N GLY A 65 -2.53 -3.63 -2.90
CA GLY A 65 -3.46 -3.26 -1.84
C GLY A 65 -4.01 -4.48 -1.10
N GLY A 66 -4.57 -4.25 0.08
CA GLY A 66 -5.18 -5.28 0.91
C GLY A 66 -6.28 -4.74 1.81
N LEU A 67 -7.04 -5.65 2.43
CA LEU A 67 -8.02 -5.38 3.47
C LEU A 67 -7.37 -5.66 4.83
N ASN A 68 -6.55 -4.69 5.30
CA ASN A 68 -5.83 -4.85 6.56
C ASN A 68 -6.80 -4.77 7.74
N ALA A 69 -6.71 -5.74 8.63
CA ALA A 69 -7.55 -5.84 9.81
C ALA A 69 -6.75 -5.60 11.09
N MET A 70 -7.41 -4.98 12.06
CA MET A 70 -6.98 -4.91 13.45
C MET A 70 -7.95 -5.71 14.30
N VAL A 71 -7.43 -6.60 15.13
CA VAL A 71 -8.21 -7.39 16.09
C VAL A 71 -7.93 -6.85 17.48
N VAL A 72 -8.97 -6.56 18.21
CA VAL A 72 -8.91 -5.99 19.56
C VAL A 72 -9.67 -6.90 20.52
N ASP A 73 -8.98 -7.39 21.52
CA ASP A 73 -9.60 -8.12 22.63
C ASP A 73 -9.86 -7.21 23.85
N SER A 74 -10.60 -7.71 24.83
CA SER A 74 -11.04 -6.96 26.01
C SER A 74 -9.88 -6.54 26.94
N THR A 75 -8.65 -7.05 26.74
CA THR A 75 -7.47 -6.66 27.54
C THR A 75 -6.74 -5.45 26.98
N ALA A 76 -7.09 -5.01 25.76
CA ALA A 76 -6.46 -3.88 25.12
C ALA A 76 -6.87 -2.55 25.79
N LEU A 77 -5.91 -1.61 25.86
CA LEU A 77 -6.18 -0.24 26.32
C LEU A 77 -6.96 0.52 25.25
N CYS A 78 -8.17 0.94 25.58
CA CYS A 78 -9.09 1.61 24.65
C CYS A 78 -8.51 2.89 24.04
N GLU A 79 -7.76 3.66 24.81
CA GLU A 79 -7.10 4.89 24.38
C GLU A 79 -6.00 4.59 23.33
N GLN A 80 -5.23 3.54 23.52
CA GLN A 80 -4.22 3.14 22.56
C GLN A 80 -4.85 2.60 21.29
N VAL A 81 -5.87 1.75 21.42
CA VAL A 81 -6.64 1.26 20.26
C VAL A 81 -7.18 2.42 19.44
N THR A 82 -7.80 3.41 20.10
CA THR A 82 -8.35 4.59 19.44
C THR A 82 -7.28 5.34 18.66
N ARG A 83 -6.13 5.60 19.27
CA ARG A 83 -5.00 6.25 18.62
C ARG A 83 -4.52 5.44 17.41
N ASP A 84 -4.32 4.15 17.57
CA ASP A 84 -3.80 3.26 16.53
C ASP A 84 -4.79 3.13 15.35
N VAL A 85 -6.09 3.13 15.63
CA VAL A 85 -7.13 3.18 14.59
C VAL A 85 -7.10 4.49 13.81
N ILE A 86 -7.03 5.64 14.51
CA ILE A 86 -6.96 6.94 13.85
C ILE A 86 -5.69 7.04 12.99
N ASP A 87 -4.56 6.64 13.51
CA ASP A 87 -3.29 6.63 12.77
C ASP A 87 -3.30 5.64 11.61
N GLY A 88 -3.82 4.46 11.82
CA GLY A 88 -3.86 3.39 10.84
C GLY A 88 -4.83 3.63 9.68
N ALA A 89 -6.03 4.16 9.99
CA ALA A 89 -7.08 4.31 9.00
C ALA A 89 -7.05 5.66 8.27
N PHE A 90 -6.70 6.76 8.96
CA PHE A 90 -6.93 8.13 8.45
C PHE A 90 -5.67 8.88 8.06
N LYS A 91 -4.49 8.56 8.60
CA LYS A 91 -3.23 9.17 8.14
C LYS A 91 -3.04 8.97 6.63
N SER A 92 -2.53 9.99 5.95
CA SER A 92 -2.40 10.03 4.49
C SER A 92 -3.75 9.81 3.76
N ALA A 93 -4.86 10.28 4.36
CA ALA A 93 -6.23 10.07 3.87
C ALA A 93 -6.56 8.57 3.64
N GLY A 94 -5.93 7.66 4.40
CA GLY A 94 -6.06 6.22 4.22
C GLY A 94 -5.48 5.68 2.91
N GLN A 95 -4.66 6.45 2.21
CA GLN A 95 -4.08 6.08 0.90
C GLN A 95 -2.73 5.34 1.04
N ARG A 96 -2.69 4.33 1.91
CA ARG A 96 -1.53 3.44 2.07
C ARG A 96 -1.95 1.99 1.87
N CYS A 97 -1.06 1.17 1.32
CA CYS A 97 -1.29 -0.28 1.22
C CYS A 97 -1.51 -0.93 2.59
N SER A 98 -0.94 -0.35 3.66
CA SER A 98 -1.07 -0.79 5.06
C SER A 98 -2.19 -0.09 5.83
N ALA A 99 -3.02 0.76 5.20
CA ALA A 99 -4.10 1.45 5.91
C ALA A 99 -5.11 0.46 6.49
N LEU A 100 -5.53 0.69 7.74
CA LEU A 100 -6.55 -0.12 8.39
C LEU A 100 -7.89 0.00 7.65
N ARG A 101 -8.52 -1.14 7.35
CA ARG A 101 -9.80 -1.23 6.62
C ARG A 101 -10.89 -1.92 7.41
N ILE A 102 -10.50 -2.84 8.28
CA ILE A 102 -11.42 -3.66 9.08
C ILE A 102 -10.98 -3.59 10.52
N LEU A 103 -11.91 -3.23 11.42
CA LEU A 103 -11.70 -3.27 12.85
C LEU A 103 -12.61 -4.36 13.44
N LEU A 104 -12.01 -5.36 14.07
CA LEU A 104 -12.69 -6.45 14.75
C LEU A 104 -12.54 -6.23 16.25
N LEU A 105 -13.65 -5.95 16.92
CA LEU A 105 -13.69 -5.72 18.35
C LEU A 105 -14.38 -6.88 19.06
N GLN A 106 -13.81 -7.34 20.15
CA GLN A 106 -14.49 -8.25 21.05
C GLN A 106 -15.69 -7.54 21.69
N ASP A 107 -16.78 -8.27 21.92
CA ASP A 107 -18.06 -7.74 22.36
C ASP A 107 -17.96 -6.94 23.66
N ASP A 108 -17.20 -7.46 24.63
CA ASP A 108 -17.01 -6.83 25.95
C ASP A 108 -16.41 -5.42 25.89
N CYS A 109 -15.62 -5.10 24.88
CA CYS A 109 -14.98 -3.78 24.73
C CYS A 109 -15.58 -2.92 23.61
N TYR A 110 -16.55 -3.46 22.88
CA TYR A 110 -17.09 -2.86 21.67
C TYR A 110 -17.63 -1.44 21.88
N GLU A 111 -18.63 -1.27 22.73
CA GLU A 111 -19.32 0.00 22.93
C GLU A 111 -18.39 1.13 23.38
N ASN A 112 -17.50 0.85 24.34
CA ASN A 112 -16.57 1.85 24.84
C ASN A 112 -15.55 2.24 23.76
N THR A 113 -14.99 1.26 23.06
CA THR A 113 -14.00 1.49 22.01
C THR A 113 -14.59 2.28 20.83
N ILE A 114 -15.77 1.91 20.36
CA ILE A 114 -16.45 2.62 19.27
C ILE A 114 -16.77 4.07 19.66
N ASN A 115 -17.27 4.31 20.86
CA ASN A 115 -17.58 5.66 21.32
C ASN A 115 -16.32 6.54 21.35
N MET A 116 -15.19 6.02 21.81
CA MET A 116 -13.91 6.74 21.82
C MET A 116 -13.41 7.02 20.40
N ILE A 117 -13.46 6.02 19.51
CA ILE A 117 -13.03 6.19 18.11
C ILE A 117 -13.89 7.26 17.42
N VAL A 118 -15.21 7.19 17.57
CA VAL A 118 -16.13 8.19 16.98
C VAL A 118 -15.86 9.58 17.55
N GLY A 119 -15.57 9.70 18.86
CA GLY A 119 -15.15 10.95 19.48
C GLY A 119 -13.87 11.50 18.83
N ALA A 120 -12.84 10.67 18.75
CA ALA A 120 -11.57 11.06 18.13
C ALA A 120 -11.71 11.43 16.64
N MET A 121 -12.57 10.73 15.89
CA MET A 121 -12.85 11.05 14.49
C MET A 121 -13.45 12.45 14.30
N LYS A 122 -14.25 12.91 15.25
CA LYS A 122 -14.85 14.26 15.19
C LYS A 122 -13.82 15.38 15.40
N GLU A 123 -12.71 15.07 16.04
CA GLU A 123 -11.59 16.01 16.25
C GLU A 123 -10.65 16.10 15.04
N LEU A 124 -10.81 15.20 14.05
CA LEU A 124 -9.95 15.22 12.86
C LEU A 124 -10.26 16.43 11.99
N SER A 125 -9.21 17.17 11.65
CA SER A 125 -9.28 18.27 10.69
C SER A 125 -9.13 17.73 9.26
N ILE A 126 -10.09 18.06 8.39
CA ILE A 126 -10.05 17.74 6.97
C ILE A 126 -9.88 19.03 6.20
N GLY A 127 -8.82 19.15 5.41
CA GLY A 127 -8.51 20.40 4.72
C GLY A 127 -7.69 20.22 3.45
N ASN A 128 -7.26 21.33 2.89
CA ASN A 128 -6.40 21.33 1.72
C ASN A 128 -4.99 20.85 2.12
N PRO A 129 -4.45 19.77 1.50
CA PRO A 129 -3.13 19.23 1.85
C PRO A 129 -1.95 20.17 1.56
N LYS A 130 -2.18 21.30 0.90
CA LYS A 130 -1.16 22.35 0.71
C LYS A 130 -1.04 23.28 1.92
N ASN A 131 -2.02 23.28 2.81
CA ASN A 131 -1.94 24.01 4.07
C ASN A 131 -1.19 23.10 5.06
N LEU A 132 -0.13 23.63 5.66
CA LEU A 132 0.72 22.92 6.63
C LEU A 132 0.32 23.18 8.09
N ASP A 133 -0.85 23.79 8.29
CA ASP A 133 -1.38 24.19 9.62
C ASP A 133 -2.09 23.03 10.31
#